data_63d4c97b8306f91e46d0c973eefca79b
#
_entry.id   63d4c97b8306f91e46d0c973eefca79b
#
_cell.length_a   1.000
_cell.length_b   1.000
_cell.length_c   1.000
_cell.angle_alpha   90.00
_cell.angle_beta   90.00
_cell.angle_gamma   90.00
#
_symmetry.space_group_name_H-M   'P 1'
#
loop_
_entity.id
_entity.type
_entity.pdbx_description
1 polymer ?
#
loop_
_entity_poly.entity_id
_entity_poly.type
_entity_poly.pdbx_seq_one_letter_code
_entity_poly.pdbx_strand_id
1 'polypeptide(L)'
;MVIDDPRYMIRSLNSNQIYWEQGVFPEWTALNCYRHYPDGGIGTGVEPHYHDNDELWLFTAGRGEVRLDGVRHEITPNTLVYTPMGCVHQFQMFTPYENNAIVTRLERAGRPLHLTVEEYGPPEPTVPGIVVPGGINTGPIRDPGPRCPISEWRLQHYAELNAQHDAVLDRNEHWMVLDGAVRLALDGRDVTLEPGDIALLRTGATRRLSTEDRSTRAVIAREHPADGA
;
A
#
# COMPACT_ATOMS: atom_id res chain seq x y z
N MET A 1 6.84 17.38 0.87
CA MET A 1 8.30 17.16 1.06
C MET A 1 8.78 16.18 0.02
N VAL A 2 10.00 16.34 -0.51
CA VAL A 2 10.61 15.40 -1.47
C VAL A 2 12.03 15.13 -0.98
N ILE A 3 12.35 13.86 -0.74
CA ILE A 3 13.69 13.43 -0.35
C ILE A 3 14.04 12.19 -1.16
N ASP A 4 15.19 12.25 -1.82
CA ASP A 4 15.79 11.15 -2.56
C ASP A 4 17.15 10.81 -1.98
N ASP A 5 17.29 9.60 -1.51
CA ASP A 5 18.53 8.99 -1.03
C ASP A 5 18.56 7.55 -1.54
N PRO A 6 19.73 6.97 -1.84
CA PRO A 6 19.80 5.57 -2.27
C PRO A 6 19.17 4.56 -1.31
N ARG A 7 19.00 4.93 -0.05
CA ARG A 7 18.45 4.04 1.00
C ARG A 7 17.02 4.36 1.39
N TYR A 8 16.50 5.53 1.01
CA TYR A 8 15.11 5.89 1.31
C TYR A 8 14.59 6.99 0.38
N MET A 9 13.31 6.98 0.15
CA MET A 9 12.58 8.00 -0.60
C MET A 9 11.40 8.47 0.23
N ILE A 10 11.17 9.79 0.27
CA ILE A 10 10.01 10.38 0.94
C ILE A 10 9.29 11.31 -0.02
N ARG A 11 7.96 11.18 -0.04
CA ARG A 11 7.06 12.02 -0.83
C ARG A 11 5.87 12.45 0.00
N SER A 12 5.47 13.71 -0.18
CA SER A 12 4.20 14.21 0.35
C SER A 12 3.13 14.05 -0.69
N LEU A 13 2.07 13.37 -0.32
CA LEU A 13 0.89 13.18 -1.14
C LEU A 13 -0.28 13.94 -0.54
N ASN A 14 -1.10 14.52 -1.41
CA ASN A 14 -2.41 14.96 -0.99
C ASN A 14 -3.37 13.76 -0.99
N SER A 15 -4.37 13.82 -0.14
CA SER A 15 -5.47 12.88 -0.15
C SER A 15 -6.03 12.69 -1.57
N ASN A 16 -6.35 11.46 -1.93
CA ASN A 16 -6.85 11.07 -3.25
C ASN A 16 -5.88 11.26 -4.43
N GLN A 17 -4.63 11.52 -4.17
CA GLN A 17 -3.59 11.50 -5.20
C GLN A 17 -3.03 10.09 -5.39
N ILE A 18 -2.70 9.82 -6.66
CA ILE A 18 -1.92 8.67 -7.07
C ILE A 18 -0.54 9.18 -7.46
N TYR A 19 0.48 8.62 -6.85
CA TYR A 19 1.84 9.04 -7.10
C TYR A 19 2.68 7.89 -7.66
N TRP A 20 3.32 8.14 -8.80
CA TRP A 20 4.22 7.22 -9.47
C TRP A 20 5.65 7.72 -9.36
N GLU A 21 6.54 6.86 -8.90
CA GLU A 21 7.96 7.16 -8.83
C GLU A 21 8.77 6.00 -9.40
N GLN A 22 9.63 6.32 -10.36
CA GLN A 22 10.62 5.39 -10.90
C GLN A 22 12.00 6.00 -10.68
N GLY A 23 12.96 5.22 -10.26
CA GLY A 23 14.35 5.69 -10.10
C GLY A 23 15.00 5.18 -8.84
N VAL A 24 14.76 5.79 -7.68
CA VAL A 24 15.44 5.41 -6.43
C VAL A 24 15.19 3.95 -6.07
N PHE A 25 13.95 3.47 -6.30
CA PHE A 25 13.56 2.07 -6.12
C PHE A 25 13.00 1.53 -7.45
N PRO A 26 13.86 1.18 -8.42
CA PRO A 26 13.41 0.81 -9.76
C PRO A 26 12.61 -0.49 -9.83
N GLU A 27 12.77 -1.39 -8.87
CA GLU A 27 11.98 -2.61 -8.68
C GLU A 27 10.55 -2.33 -8.25
N TRP A 28 10.30 -1.15 -7.68
CA TRP A 28 9.00 -0.68 -7.27
C TRP A 28 8.64 0.59 -8.02
N THR A 29 7.45 0.62 -8.55
CA THR A 29 6.75 1.86 -8.75
C THR A 29 6.02 2.13 -7.46
N ALA A 30 6.58 3.02 -6.66
CA ALA A 30 5.91 3.44 -5.47
C ALA A 30 4.67 4.21 -5.87
N LEU A 31 3.59 3.51 -5.95
CA LEU A 31 2.32 4.13 -6.03
C LEU A 31 1.69 4.04 -4.67
N ASN A 32 1.43 5.16 -4.12
CA ASN A 32 0.62 5.23 -2.95
C ASN A 32 -0.61 6.06 -3.25
N CYS A 33 -1.76 5.46 -3.12
CA CYS A 33 -3.03 6.10 -3.24
C CYS A 33 -3.70 6.06 -1.88
N TYR A 34 -3.75 7.19 -1.22
CA TYR A 34 -4.55 7.36 -0.03
C TYR A 34 -5.90 7.96 -0.40
N ARG A 35 -6.95 7.24 -0.08
CA ARG A 35 -8.32 7.68 -0.33
C ARG A 35 -9.05 7.74 0.99
N HIS A 36 -9.54 8.93 1.31
CA HIS A 36 -10.31 9.20 2.51
C HIS A 36 -11.58 9.96 2.14
N TYR A 37 -12.72 9.34 2.37
CA TYR A 37 -14.03 9.90 2.08
C TYR A 37 -14.91 9.85 3.35
N PRO A 38 -14.67 10.76 4.31
CA PRO A 38 -15.37 10.74 5.60
C PRO A 38 -16.86 11.10 5.48
N ASP A 39 -17.18 11.99 4.54
CA ASP A 39 -18.54 12.54 4.38
C ASP A 39 -19.28 11.97 3.14
N GLY A 40 -18.66 11.03 2.48
CA GLY A 40 -19.17 10.50 1.21
C GLY A 40 -18.63 9.11 0.94
N GLY A 41 -18.50 8.79 -0.34
CA GLY A 41 -17.94 7.50 -0.75
C GLY A 41 -18.98 6.39 -0.88
N ILE A 42 -20.23 6.61 -0.45
CA ILE A 42 -21.32 5.65 -0.70
C ILE A 42 -21.56 5.56 -2.20
N GLY A 43 -21.44 4.33 -2.73
CA GLY A 43 -21.56 4.08 -4.17
C GLY A 43 -20.32 4.45 -4.97
N THR A 44 -19.27 4.99 -4.35
CA THR A 44 -17.99 5.23 -5.03
C THR A 44 -17.19 3.93 -5.11
N GLY A 45 -16.33 3.86 -6.09
CA GLY A 45 -15.49 2.70 -6.31
C GLY A 45 -14.65 2.85 -7.57
N VAL A 46 -14.27 1.74 -8.13
CA VAL A 46 -13.61 1.65 -9.43
C VAL A 46 -14.41 0.72 -10.33
N GLU A 47 -14.53 1.12 -11.59
CA GLU A 47 -15.15 0.28 -12.62
C GLU A 47 -14.31 -0.96 -12.91
N PRO A 48 -14.88 -2.00 -13.52
CA PRO A 48 -14.13 -3.21 -13.87
C PRO A 48 -12.94 -2.89 -14.77
N HIS A 49 -11.74 -3.22 -14.31
CA HIS A 49 -10.49 -3.04 -15.06
C HIS A 49 -9.44 -4.03 -14.56
N TYR A 50 -8.29 -4.06 -15.20
CA TYR A 50 -7.11 -4.81 -14.78
C TYR A 50 -5.85 -3.98 -15.04
N HIS A 51 -4.72 -4.45 -14.53
CA HIS A 51 -3.42 -3.78 -14.68
C HIS A 51 -2.38 -4.71 -15.30
N ASP A 52 -1.34 -4.11 -15.89
CA ASP A 52 -0.09 -4.78 -16.26
C ASP A 52 0.93 -4.77 -15.10
N ASN A 53 0.45 -4.75 -13.86
CA ASN A 53 1.22 -4.80 -12.64
C ASN A 53 0.37 -5.36 -11.50
N ASP A 54 1.00 -5.59 -10.36
CA ASP A 54 0.30 -6.04 -9.15
C ASP A 54 -0.15 -4.83 -8.34
N GLU A 55 -1.32 -4.93 -7.71
CA GLU A 55 -1.85 -3.92 -6.82
C GLU A 55 -2.30 -4.54 -5.50
N LEU A 56 -2.05 -3.84 -4.40
CA LEU A 56 -2.50 -4.21 -3.08
C LEU A 56 -3.30 -3.06 -2.48
N TRP A 57 -4.47 -3.36 -1.95
CA TRP A 57 -5.30 -2.41 -1.22
C TRP A 57 -5.45 -2.81 0.24
N LEU A 58 -5.33 -1.81 1.09
CA LEU A 58 -5.68 -1.93 2.48
C LEU A 58 -6.84 -1.00 2.79
N PHE A 59 -7.99 -1.57 3.11
CA PHE A 59 -9.14 -0.81 3.59
C PHE A 59 -9.07 -0.70 5.11
N THR A 60 -8.66 0.46 5.60
CA THR A 60 -8.53 0.72 7.03
C THR A 60 -9.86 1.06 7.68
N ALA A 61 -10.80 1.60 6.89
CA ALA A 61 -12.15 1.92 7.32
C ALA A 61 -13.16 1.69 6.18
N GLY A 62 -14.43 1.55 6.56
CA GLY A 62 -15.54 1.44 5.62
C GLY A 62 -16.03 0.00 5.42
N ARG A 63 -17.15 -0.09 4.69
CA ARG A 63 -17.77 -1.35 4.26
C ARG A 63 -18.14 -1.26 2.80
N GLY A 64 -17.97 -2.35 2.08
CA GLY A 64 -18.24 -2.42 0.65
C GLY A 64 -18.07 -3.84 0.11
N GLU A 65 -17.89 -3.92 -1.19
CA GLU A 65 -17.55 -5.17 -1.87
C GLU A 65 -16.41 -4.96 -2.87
N VAL A 66 -15.63 -5.98 -3.08
CA VAL A 66 -14.69 -6.11 -4.18
C VAL A 66 -15.04 -7.34 -5.00
N ARG A 67 -14.87 -7.24 -6.32
CA ARG A 67 -14.96 -8.39 -7.22
C ARG A 67 -13.60 -8.61 -7.85
N LEU A 68 -13.13 -9.85 -7.78
CA LEU A 68 -11.88 -10.30 -8.39
C LEU A 68 -12.23 -11.41 -9.37
N ASP A 69 -11.97 -11.20 -10.66
CA ASP A 69 -12.34 -12.14 -11.76
C ASP A 69 -13.81 -12.59 -11.68
N GLY A 70 -14.70 -11.66 -11.34
CA GLY A 70 -16.14 -11.89 -11.20
C GLY A 70 -16.58 -12.46 -9.84
N VAL A 71 -15.66 -12.92 -8.98
CA VAL A 71 -15.98 -13.42 -7.64
C VAL A 71 -16.12 -12.27 -6.66
N ARG A 72 -17.25 -12.23 -5.96
CA ARG A 72 -17.58 -11.19 -4.99
C ARG A 72 -17.03 -11.52 -3.61
N HIS A 73 -16.42 -10.51 -2.97
CA HIS A 73 -15.94 -10.55 -1.58
C HIS A 73 -16.42 -9.31 -0.83
N GLU A 74 -16.66 -9.46 0.48
CA GLU A 74 -17.01 -8.33 1.35
C GLU A 74 -15.74 -7.56 1.74
N ILE A 75 -15.85 -6.21 1.76
CA ILE A 75 -14.86 -5.31 2.36
C ILE A 75 -15.38 -4.89 3.73
N THR A 76 -14.56 -5.08 4.75
CA THR A 76 -14.73 -4.59 6.12
C THR A 76 -13.46 -3.86 6.56
N PRO A 77 -13.48 -3.10 7.68
CA PRO A 77 -12.24 -2.51 8.19
C PRO A 77 -11.14 -3.57 8.36
N ASN A 78 -9.93 -3.19 7.98
CA ASN A 78 -8.74 -4.04 7.97
C ASN A 78 -8.76 -5.17 6.91
N THR A 79 -9.52 -5.01 5.84
CA THR A 79 -9.46 -5.94 4.71
C THR A 79 -8.28 -5.61 3.81
N LEU A 80 -7.45 -6.62 3.55
CA LEU A 80 -6.40 -6.59 2.54
C LEU A 80 -6.91 -7.25 1.26
N VAL A 81 -6.65 -6.60 0.11
CA VAL A 81 -6.94 -7.13 -1.21
C VAL A 81 -5.66 -7.12 -2.03
N TYR A 82 -5.33 -8.24 -2.64
CA TYR A 82 -4.25 -8.35 -3.61
C TYR A 82 -4.84 -8.67 -4.99
N THR A 83 -4.57 -7.81 -5.94
CA THR A 83 -4.96 -7.97 -7.34
C THR A 83 -3.69 -8.16 -8.16
N PRO A 84 -3.33 -9.41 -8.51
CA PRO A 84 -2.18 -9.68 -9.35
C PRO A 84 -2.40 -9.14 -10.76
N MET A 85 -1.31 -8.94 -11.50
CA MET A 85 -1.34 -8.55 -12.91
C MET A 85 -2.34 -9.38 -13.70
N GLY A 86 -3.24 -8.71 -14.44
CA GLY A 86 -4.27 -9.35 -15.24
C GLY A 86 -5.54 -9.76 -14.48
N CYS A 87 -5.59 -9.63 -13.16
CA CYS A 87 -6.82 -9.86 -12.40
C CYS A 87 -7.83 -8.75 -12.69
N VAL A 88 -8.97 -9.10 -13.28
CA VAL A 88 -10.06 -8.13 -13.48
C VAL A 88 -10.71 -7.84 -12.15
N HIS A 89 -10.68 -6.58 -11.74
CA HIS A 89 -11.17 -6.19 -10.43
C HIS A 89 -11.98 -4.90 -10.47
N GLN A 90 -12.86 -4.77 -9.47
CA GLN A 90 -13.62 -3.58 -9.17
C GLN A 90 -13.97 -3.57 -7.69
N PHE A 91 -14.21 -2.39 -7.12
CA PHE A 91 -14.82 -2.31 -5.80
C PHE A 91 -15.92 -1.24 -5.75
N GLN A 92 -16.84 -1.40 -4.82
CA GLN A 92 -17.88 -0.43 -4.51
C GLN A 92 -18.04 -0.30 -3.00
N MET A 93 -18.03 0.93 -2.51
CA MET A 93 -18.19 1.21 -1.09
C MET A 93 -19.63 1.58 -0.75
N PHE A 94 -20.09 1.11 0.41
CA PHE A 94 -21.44 1.33 0.93
C PHE A 94 -21.45 2.31 2.11
N THR A 95 -20.30 2.62 2.66
CA THR A 95 -20.10 3.59 3.74
C THR A 95 -18.92 4.49 3.43
N PRO A 96 -18.73 5.59 4.15
CA PRO A 96 -17.48 6.33 4.16
C PRO A 96 -16.31 5.36 4.40
N TYR A 97 -15.19 5.61 3.72
CA TYR A 97 -14.07 4.67 3.72
C TYR A 97 -12.71 5.36 3.66
N GLU A 98 -11.72 4.60 4.04
CA GLU A 98 -10.32 4.94 3.93
C GLU A 98 -9.58 3.73 3.36
N ASN A 99 -8.77 3.94 2.33
CA ASN A 99 -7.92 2.89 1.81
C ASN A 99 -6.54 3.41 1.42
N ASN A 100 -5.58 2.54 1.53
CA ASN A 100 -4.22 2.71 1.05
C ASN A 100 -3.95 1.67 -0.04
N ALA A 101 -3.34 2.09 -1.13
CA ALA A 101 -2.94 1.19 -2.21
C ALA A 101 -1.44 1.26 -2.47
N ILE A 102 -0.85 0.12 -2.73
CA ILE A 102 0.54 -0.01 -3.21
C ILE A 102 0.50 -0.79 -4.51
N VAL A 103 1.18 -0.30 -5.53
CA VAL A 103 1.30 -1.01 -6.81
C VAL A 103 2.75 -1.24 -7.18
N THR A 104 3.00 -2.32 -7.88
CA THR A 104 4.31 -2.63 -8.45
C THR A 104 4.55 -1.86 -9.74
N ARG A 105 5.76 -1.92 -10.26
CA ARG A 105 6.12 -1.30 -11.53
C ARG A 105 5.33 -1.91 -12.69
N LEU A 106 4.86 -1.06 -13.61
CA LEU A 106 4.24 -1.50 -14.86
C LEU A 106 5.22 -2.34 -15.69
N GLU A 107 4.78 -3.52 -16.11
CA GLU A 107 5.60 -4.39 -16.95
C GLU A 107 5.58 -3.97 -18.43
N ARG A 108 4.47 -3.39 -18.89
CA ARG A 108 4.29 -2.97 -20.27
C ARG A 108 4.26 -1.45 -20.37
N ALA A 109 5.39 -0.88 -20.76
CA ALA A 109 5.50 0.57 -20.97
C ALA A 109 4.54 1.05 -22.07
N GLY A 110 3.99 2.26 -21.90
CA GLY A 110 3.15 2.91 -22.90
C GLY A 110 1.67 2.53 -22.87
N ARG A 111 1.25 1.64 -21.99
CA ARG A 111 -0.17 1.37 -21.75
C ARG A 111 -0.69 2.20 -20.55
N PRO A 112 -1.97 2.56 -20.52
CA PRO A 112 -2.55 3.22 -19.33
C PRO A 112 -2.50 2.29 -18.12
N LEU A 113 -2.62 2.86 -16.94
CA LEU A 113 -2.66 2.10 -15.70
C LEU A 113 -3.86 1.17 -15.67
N HIS A 114 -5.04 1.69 -15.96
CA HIS A 114 -6.29 0.94 -15.96
C HIS A 114 -6.60 0.45 -17.38
N LEU A 115 -6.76 -0.84 -17.53
CA LEU A 115 -7.06 -1.51 -18.79
C LEU A 115 -8.43 -2.15 -18.67
N THR A 116 -9.35 -1.84 -19.59
CA THR A 116 -10.67 -2.47 -19.63
C THR A 116 -10.67 -3.65 -20.59
N VAL A 117 -11.46 -4.69 -20.26
CA VAL A 117 -11.61 -5.84 -21.15
C VAL A 117 -12.19 -5.44 -22.51
N GLU A 118 -13.06 -4.43 -22.52
CA GLU A 118 -13.68 -3.94 -23.76
C GLU A 118 -12.66 -3.30 -24.70
N GLU A 119 -11.72 -2.53 -24.19
CA GLU A 119 -10.76 -1.76 -24.99
C GLU A 119 -9.49 -2.56 -25.31
N TYR A 120 -9.01 -3.37 -24.37
CA TYR A 120 -7.72 -4.06 -24.47
C TYR A 120 -7.84 -5.59 -24.57
N GLY A 121 -9.07 -6.13 -24.54
CA GLY A 121 -9.32 -7.56 -24.56
C GLY A 121 -9.16 -8.24 -23.19
N PRO A 122 -9.50 -9.51 -23.08
CA PRO A 122 -9.36 -10.25 -21.83
C PRO A 122 -7.91 -10.41 -21.45
N PRO A 123 -7.56 -10.22 -20.18
CA PRO A 123 -6.21 -10.46 -19.69
C PRO A 123 -5.89 -11.96 -19.69
N GLU A 124 -4.60 -12.26 -19.72
CA GLU A 124 -4.12 -13.61 -19.40
C GLU A 124 -4.01 -13.72 -17.88
N PRO A 125 -4.79 -14.60 -17.22
CA PRO A 125 -4.73 -14.74 -15.77
C PRO A 125 -3.36 -15.27 -15.35
N THR A 126 -2.74 -14.60 -14.37
CA THR A 126 -1.46 -15.03 -13.81
C THR A 126 -1.66 -15.93 -12.59
N VAL A 127 -2.32 -15.39 -11.59
CA VAL A 127 -2.72 -16.10 -10.35
C VAL A 127 -4.04 -15.50 -9.85
N PRO A 128 -4.82 -16.21 -9.04
CA PRO A 128 -6.05 -15.67 -8.46
C PRO A 128 -5.78 -14.47 -7.56
N GLY A 129 -6.67 -13.49 -7.59
CA GLY A 129 -6.70 -12.42 -6.60
C GLY A 129 -7.05 -12.96 -5.21
N ILE A 130 -6.61 -12.26 -4.17
CA ILE A 130 -6.77 -12.69 -2.78
C ILE A 130 -7.43 -11.59 -1.97
N VAL A 131 -8.42 -11.96 -1.15
CA VAL A 131 -9.03 -11.08 -0.15
C VAL A 131 -8.83 -11.69 1.23
N VAL A 132 -8.25 -10.91 2.14
CA VAL A 132 -8.00 -11.33 3.53
C VAL A 132 -8.77 -10.39 4.47
N PRO A 133 -9.99 -10.76 4.90
CA PRO A 133 -10.74 -9.98 5.89
C PRO A 133 -9.99 -9.93 7.21
N GLY A 134 -9.89 -8.74 7.81
CA GLY A 134 -9.11 -8.55 9.04
C GLY A 134 -7.61 -8.82 8.86
N GLY A 135 -7.09 -8.81 7.63
CA GLY A 135 -5.72 -9.22 7.28
C GLY A 135 -4.60 -8.37 7.85
N ILE A 136 -4.94 -7.24 8.46
CA ILE A 136 -3.98 -6.43 9.19
C ILE A 136 -3.70 -7.06 10.55
N ASN A 137 -2.42 -7.11 10.92
CA ASN A 137 -1.94 -7.65 12.19
C ASN A 137 -2.12 -9.17 12.38
N THR A 138 -2.57 -9.90 11.35
CA THR A 138 -2.71 -11.36 11.42
C THR A 138 -1.44 -12.13 11.05
N GLY A 139 -0.35 -11.43 10.76
CA GLY A 139 0.91 -12.02 10.31
C GLY A 139 1.07 -11.97 8.78
N PRO A 140 2.06 -12.68 8.23
CA PRO A 140 2.33 -12.63 6.81
C PRO A 140 1.11 -13.08 6.00
N ILE A 141 0.91 -12.43 4.86
CA ILE A 141 -0.08 -12.86 3.88
C ILE A 141 0.28 -14.30 3.49
N ARG A 142 -0.64 -15.23 3.75
CA ARG A 142 -0.41 -16.64 3.40
C ARG A 142 -0.64 -16.83 1.90
N ASP A 143 0.39 -17.32 1.21
CA ASP A 143 0.38 -17.64 -0.22
C ASP A 143 -0.20 -16.52 -1.11
N PRO A 144 0.34 -15.30 -1.06
CA PRO A 144 -0.17 -14.22 -1.91
C PRO A 144 0.22 -14.41 -3.39
N GLY A 145 0.79 -15.56 -3.74
CA GLY A 145 1.37 -15.84 -5.05
C GLY A 145 2.83 -15.37 -5.14
N PRO A 146 3.60 -15.96 -6.04
CA PRO A 146 5.05 -15.75 -6.13
C PRO A 146 5.45 -14.34 -6.55
N ARG A 147 4.50 -13.54 -6.99
CA ARG A 147 4.75 -12.18 -7.46
C ARG A 147 4.39 -11.10 -6.46
N CYS A 148 3.63 -11.41 -5.40
CA CYS A 148 3.29 -10.42 -4.40
C CYS A 148 4.54 -10.02 -3.61
N PRO A 149 4.99 -8.78 -3.72
CA PRO A 149 6.23 -8.36 -3.08
C PRO A 149 6.07 -8.12 -1.57
N ILE A 150 4.83 -7.90 -1.10
CA ILE A 150 4.56 -7.60 0.30
C ILE A 150 4.28 -8.87 1.08
N SER A 151 5.09 -9.11 2.10
CA SER A 151 4.92 -10.24 3.02
C SER A 151 4.07 -9.89 4.24
N GLU A 152 4.03 -8.63 4.61
CA GLU A 152 3.41 -8.18 5.85
C GLU A 152 2.85 -6.77 5.68
N TRP A 153 1.66 -6.53 6.25
CA TRP A 153 1.03 -5.23 6.26
C TRP A 153 0.41 -4.96 7.63
N ARG A 154 0.72 -3.81 8.23
CA ARG A 154 0.25 -3.45 9.58
C ARG A 154 -0.29 -2.03 9.61
N LEU A 155 -1.47 -1.88 10.21
CA LEU A 155 -1.91 -0.60 10.72
C LEU A 155 -1.39 -0.48 12.17
N GLN A 156 -0.59 0.53 12.44
CA GLN A 156 -0.02 0.79 13.75
C GLN A 156 -0.53 2.09 14.33
N HIS A 157 -0.83 2.06 15.61
CA HIS A 157 -1.26 3.19 16.39
C HIS A 157 -0.11 3.71 17.27
N TYR A 158 -0.35 4.83 17.92
CA TYR A 158 0.63 5.51 18.78
C TYR A 158 1.43 4.57 19.70
N ALA A 159 0.75 3.65 20.38
CA ALA A 159 1.41 2.76 21.33
C ALA A 159 2.39 1.79 20.65
N GLU A 160 1.96 1.18 19.54
CA GLU A 160 2.79 0.26 18.77
C GLU A 160 3.94 0.97 18.08
N LEU A 161 3.71 2.19 17.58
CA LEU A 161 4.74 3.01 16.98
C LEU A 161 5.85 3.36 17.98
N ASN A 162 5.48 3.80 19.18
CA ASN A 162 6.46 4.13 20.22
C ASN A 162 7.10 2.92 20.93
N ALA A 163 6.53 1.73 20.75
CA ALA A 163 7.13 0.50 21.24
C ALA A 163 8.25 -0.04 20.31
N GLN A 164 8.40 0.54 19.12
CA GLN A 164 9.46 0.11 18.19
C GLN A 164 10.82 0.66 18.62
N HIS A 165 11.81 -0.20 18.55
CA HIS A 165 13.19 0.15 18.84
C HIS A 165 13.94 0.62 17.59
N ASP A 166 15.09 1.23 17.80
CA ASP A 166 16.07 1.51 16.74
C ASP A 166 16.40 0.20 16.01
N ALA A 167 16.36 0.24 14.69
CA ALA A 167 16.57 -0.93 13.88
C ALA A 167 17.37 -0.62 12.61
N VAL A 168 18.21 -1.56 12.24
CA VAL A 168 18.69 -1.70 10.85
C VAL A 168 17.69 -2.58 10.13
N LEU A 169 17.15 -2.11 9.02
CA LEU A 169 16.10 -2.83 8.31
C LEU A 169 16.64 -4.08 7.65
N ASP A 170 16.00 -5.21 7.91
CA ASP A 170 16.29 -6.51 7.29
C ASP A 170 15.57 -6.70 5.94
N ARG A 171 14.63 -5.80 5.62
CA ARG A 171 13.83 -5.78 4.40
C ARG A 171 13.35 -4.37 4.08
N ASN A 172 12.85 -4.17 2.88
CA ASN A 172 12.24 -2.91 2.49
C ASN A 172 10.94 -2.67 3.27
N GLU A 173 10.72 -1.43 3.69
CA GLU A 173 9.48 -0.98 4.34
C GLU A 173 8.83 0.15 3.55
N HIS A 174 7.52 0.10 3.43
CA HIS A 174 6.67 1.14 2.84
C HIS A 174 5.81 1.73 3.95
N TRP A 175 5.92 3.03 4.14
CA TRP A 175 5.22 3.76 5.18
C TRP A 175 4.21 4.73 4.59
N MET A 176 3.05 4.85 5.23
CA MET A 176 2.10 5.92 5.01
C MET A 176 1.51 6.38 6.33
N VAL A 177 1.59 7.68 6.60
CA VAL A 177 0.94 8.28 7.77
C VAL A 177 -0.50 8.62 7.41
N LEU A 178 -1.44 8.15 8.22
CA LEU A 178 -2.87 8.41 8.06
C LEU A 178 -3.33 9.58 8.93
N ASP A 179 -2.89 9.61 10.19
CA ASP A 179 -3.19 10.67 11.16
C ASP A 179 -1.97 10.98 12.02
N GLY A 180 -1.97 12.18 12.60
CA GLY A 180 -0.90 12.65 13.46
C GLY A 180 0.41 12.87 12.72
N ALA A 181 1.53 12.66 13.38
CA ALA A 181 2.85 12.79 12.78
C ALA A 181 3.83 11.75 13.33
N VAL A 182 4.71 11.28 12.47
CA VAL A 182 5.77 10.32 12.79
C VAL A 182 7.12 10.97 12.56
N ARG A 183 7.98 11.00 13.56
CA ARG A 183 9.38 11.39 13.41
C ARG A 183 10.23 10.16 13.12
N LEU A 184 10.96 10.21 12.03
CA LEU A 184 11.92 9.20 11.62
C LEU A 184 13.33 9.81 11.64
N ALA A 185 14.24 9.22 12.40
CA ALA A 185 15.67 9.45 12.20
C ALA A 185 16.18 8.33 11.27
N LEU A 186 16.50 8.70 10.03
CA LEU A 186 16.97 7.81 8.98
C LEU A 186 18.46 8.07 8.73
N ASP A 187 19.31 7.09 9.05
CA ASP A 187 20.76 7.22 8.87
C ASP A 187 21.34 8.54 9.43
N GLY A 188 20.80 8.98 10.57
CA GLY A 188 21.19 10.20 11.25
C GLY A 188 20.53 11.49 10.75
N ARG A 189 19.62 11.42 9.78
CA ARG A 189 18.80 12.54 9.32
C ARG A 189 17.40 12.47 9.92
N ASP A 190 16.99 13.52 10.60
CA ASP A 190 15.64 13.63 11.15
C ASP A 190 14.65 14.10 10.09
N VAL A 191 13.53 13.37 9.99
CA VAL A 191 12.42 13.65 9.08
C VAL A 191 11.11 13.48 9.82
N THR A 192 10.17 14.39 9.59
CA THR A 192 8.80 14.26 10.09
C THR A 192 7.89 13.89 8.93
N LEU A 193 7.15 12.79 9.06
CA LEU A 193 6.10 12.40 8.16
C LEU A 193 4.77 12.89 8.72
N GLU A 194 3.98 13.54 7.89
CA GLU A 194 2.64 14.05 8.18
C GLU A 194 1.58 13.23 7.43
N PRO A 195 0.28 13.39 7.73
CA PRO A 195 -0.79 12.69 7.02
C PRO A 195 -0.69 12.87 5.51
N GLY A 196 -0.72 11.75 4.78
CA GLY A 196 -0.53 11.69 3.34
C GLY A 196 0.94 11.65 2.89
N ASP A 197 1.90 11.68 3.81
CA ASP A 197 3.29 11.41 3.45
C ASP A 197 3.53 9.89 3.36
N ILE A 198 4.33 9.53 2.36
CA ILE A 198 4.85 8.18 2.19
C ILE A 198 6.37 8.17 2.36
N ALA A 199 6.88 7.06 2.88
CA ALA A 199 8.31 6.78 2.89
C ALA A 199 8.57 5.35 2.41
N LEU A 200 9.54 5.20 1.53
CA LEU A 200 10.09 3.91 1.12
C LEU A 200 11.48 3.81 1.74
N LEU A 201 11.68 2.81 2.58
CA LEU A 201 12.93 2.58 3.29
C LEU A 201 13.53 1.27 2.81
N ARG A 202 14.79 1.27 2.40
CA ARG A 202 15.48 0.06 1.90
C ARG A 202 16.11 -0.74 3.02
N THR A 203 16.26 -2.01 2.75
CA THR A 203 17.13 -2.91 3.54
C THR A 203 18.47 -2.25 3.81
N GLY A 204 18.95 -2.37 5.05
CA GLY A 204 20.21 -1.77 5.50
C GLY A 204 20.10 -0.33 5.98
N ALA A 205 18.99 0.38 5.73
CA ALA A 205 18.76 1.70 6.31
C ALA A 205 18.59 1.58 7.84
N THR A 206 19.15 2.54 8.57
CA THR A 206 18.94 2.64 10.01
C THR A 206 17.77 3.56 10.29
N ARG A 207 16.80 3.09 11.05
CA ARG A 207 15.69 3.96 11.48
C ARG A 207 15.52 3.96 12.99
N ARG A 208 15.22 5.15 13.51
CA ARG A 208 14.65 5.37 14.84
C ARG A 208 13.32 6.09 14.67
N LEU A 209 12.34 5.66 15.42
CA LEU A 209 10.96 6.11 15.32
C LEU A 209 10.53 6.79 16.62
N SER A 210 9.76 7.86 16.52
CA SER A 210 9.03 8.43 17.63
C SER A 210 7.78 9.18 17.15
N THR A 211 6.77 9.24 18.00
CA THR A 211 5.62 10.11 17.81
C THR A 211 5.16 10.65 19.17
N GLU A 212 4.75 11.89 19.20
CA GLU A 212 4.22 12.57 20.39
C GLU A 212 2.69 12.68 20.34
N ASP A 213 2.13 12.62 19.15
CA ASP A 213 0.69 12.74 18.92
C ASP A 213 -0.01 11.40 19.14
N ARG A 214 -0.89 11.35 20.14
CA ARG A 214 -1.65 10.15 20.50
C ARG A 214 -2.68 9.72 19.45
N SER A 215 -3.03 10.59 18.51
CA SER A 215 -3.90 10.25 17.38
C SER A 215 -3.16 9.56 16.25
N THR A 216 -1.84 9.46 16.31
CA THR A 216 -1.03 8.95 15.21
C THR A 216 -1.41 7.52 14.83
N ARG A 217 -1.68 7.37 13.53
CA ARG A 217 -1.86 6.08 12.85
C ARG A 217 -0.98 6.05 11.59
N ALA A 218 -0.33 4.94 11.36
CA ALA A 218 0.44 4.71 10.16
C ALA A 218 0.25 3.28 9.62
N VAL A 219 0.24 3.15 8.31
CA VAL A 219 0.33 1.86 7.62
C VAL A 219 1.80 1.58 7.36
N ILE A 220 2.25 0.38 7.70
CA ILE A 220 3.58 -0.12 7.40
C ILE A 220 3.44 -1.42 6.64
N ALA A 221 3.95 -1.47 5.42
CA ALA A 221 4.05 -2.68 4.63
C ALA A 221 5.51 -3.10 4.52
N ARG A 222 5.78 -4.40 4.61
CA ARG A 222 7.12 -4.96 4.50
C ARG A 222 7.20 -5.94 3.35
N GLU A 223 8.26 -5.83 2.58
CA GLU A 223 8.54 -6.80 1.53
C GLU A 223 9.01 -8.14 2.09
N HIS A 224 9.06 -9.14 1.22
CA HIS A 224 9.73 -10.40 1.57
C HIS A 224 11.21 -10.11 1.89
N PRO A 225 11.82 -10.84 2.82
CA PRO A 225 13.27 -10.79 2.98
C PRO A 225 13.96 -11.07 1.63
N ALA A 226 15.06 -10.37 1.37
CA ALA A 226 15.87 -10.74 0.22
C ALA A 226 16.33 -12.22 0.38
N ASP A 227 16.20 -13.00 -0.69
CA ASP A 227 16.63 -14.38 -0.69
C ASP A 227 18.10 -14.45 -0.25
N GLY A 228 18.35 -15.07 0.91
CA GLY A 228 19.69 -15.28 1.45
C GLY A 228 20.08 -14.41 2.65
N ALA A 229 19.15 -13.70 3.31
CA ALA A 229 19.40 -13.02 4.58
C ALA A 229 19.15 -13.94 5.78
#